data_c3bef1bc6b109992b65cabff024a8dee
#
_entry.id   c3bef1bc6b109992b65cabff024a8dee
#
_cell.length_a   1.000
_cell.length_b   1.000
_cell.length_c   1.000
_cell.angle_alpha   90.00
_cell.angle_beta   90.00
_cell.angle_gamma   90.00
#
_symmetry.space_group_name_H-M   'P 1'
#
loop_
_entity.id
_entity.type
_entity.pdbx_description
1 polymer ?
#
loop_
_entity_poly.entity_id
_entity_poly.type
_entity_poly.pdbx_seq_one_letter_code
_entity_poly.pdbx_strand_id
1 'polypeptide(L)'
;MPTAEQLALTDEESRLLQQGLMEWCGPARCTEEFAVAMGFDGARDLSLRGMSIRGALARREALDPMDWARALLATELAFASEVVGSGYEWSTTTGWSDDTTLRVLRSAQLKLIRTVAPLVGRGLGTRHTPHAEVLRAGGAPPPSPAW
;
A
#
# COMPACT_ATOMS: atom_id res chain seq x y z
N MET A 1 -16.44 -2.76 8.71
CA MET A 1 -15.91 -3.01 7.34
C MET A 1 -16.84 -2.36 6.33
N PRO A 2 -16.50 -1.21 5.79
CA PRO A 2 -17.34 -0.51 4.80
C PRO A 2 -17.17 -1.10 3.40
N THR A 3 -18.27 -1.02 2.60
CA THR A 3 -18.25 -1.27 1.16
C THR A 3 -17.85 -0.01 0.40
N ALA A 4 -17.51 -0.13 -0.90
CA ALA A 4 -17.27 1.00 -1.79
C ALA A 4 -18.47 1.96 -1.84
N GLU A 5 -19.69 1.42 -1.84
CA GLU A 5 -20.93 2.22 -1.85
C GLU A 5 -21.09 3.04 -0.56
N GLN A 6 -20.82 2.44 0.60
CA GLN A 6 -20.88 3.14 1.90
C GLN A 6 -19.82 4.25 2.00
N LEU A 7 -18.71 4.13 1.28
CA LEU A 7 -17.67 5.16 1.16
C LEU A 7 -17.94 6.14 0.01
N ALA A 8 -19.07 6.00 -0.67
CA ALA A 8 -19.45 6.81 -1.84
C ALA A 8 -18.43 6.78 -2.98
N LEU A 9 -17.68 5.66 -3.12
CA LEU A 9 -16.79 5.46 -4.26
C LEU A 9 -17.59 5.20 -5.53
N THR A 10 -17.18 5.83 -6.62
CA THR A 10 -17.72 5.56 -7.94
C THR A 10 -17.16 4.27 -8.52
N ASP A 11 -17.80 3.75 -9.57
CA ASP A 11 -17.27 2.59 -10.31
C ASP A 11 -15.91 2.90 -10.95
N GLU A 12 -15.68 4.15 -11.34
CA GLU A 12 -14.41 4.61 -11.90
C GLU A 12 -13.29 4.59 -10.84
N GLU A 13 -13.57 5.09 -9.63
CA GLU A 13 -12.63 5.04 -8.51
C GLU A 13 -12.33 3.61 -8.09
N SER A 14 -13.33 2.74 -8.01
CA SER A 14 -13.15 1.32 -7.69
C SER A 14 -12.32 0.60 -8.76
N ARG A 15 -12.52 0.92 -10.05
CA ARG A 15 -11.71 0.37 -11.15
C ARG A 15 -10.26 0.87 -11.09
N LEU A 16 -10.04 2.13 -10.74
CA LEU A 16 -8.69 2.66 -10.56
C LEU A 16 -7.93 1.90 -9.47
N LEU A 17 -8.54 1.66 -8.30
CA LEU A 17 -7.93 0.89 -7.22
C LEU A 17 -7.65 -0.55 -7.63
N GLN A 18 -8.55 -1.18 -8.38
CA GLN A 18 -8.32 -2.52 -8.93
C GLN A 18 -7.15 -2.55 -9.91
N GLN A 19 -7.01 -1.53 -10.74
CA GLN A 19 -5.92 -1.39 -11.70
C GLN A 19 -4.59 -1.18 -10.98
N GLY A 20 -4.55 -0.29 -9.99
CA GLY A 20 -3.35 -0.05 -9.19
C GLY A 20 -2.82 -1.32 -8.51
N LEU A 21 -3.70 -2.15 -7.96
CA LEU A 21 -3.33 -3.45 -7.40
C LEU A 21 -2.80 -4.41 -8.47
N MET A 22 -3.36 -4.37 -9.69
CA MET A 22 -2.96 -5.26 -10.78
C MET A 22 -1.55 -4.95 -11.30
N GLU A 23 -1.13 -3.68 -11.28
CA GLU A 23 0.20 -3.26 -11.74
C GLU A 23 1.33 -3.99 -10.99
N TRP A 24 1.12 -4.30 -9.71
CA TRP A 24 2.09 -5.05 -8.90
C TRP A 24 2.21 -6.54 -9.26
N CYS A 25 1.33 -7.05 -10.09
CA CYS A 25 1.43 -8.38 -10.67
C CYS A 25 2.12 -8.38 -12.04
N GLY A 26 2.52 -7.22 -12.55
CA GLY A 26 3.09 -7.05 -13.89
C GLY A 26 4.18 -5.97 -13.94
N PRO A 27 3.88 -4.74 -14.45
CA PRO A 27 4.90 -3.72 -14.73
C PRO A 27 5.62 -3.18 -13.48
N ALA A 28 4.91 -3.04 -12.36
CA ALA A 28 5.49 -2.51 -11.14
C ALA A 28 6.48 -3.50 -10.50
N ARG A 29 7.57 -2.95 -9.95
CA ARG A 29 8.68 -3.72 -9.37
C ARG A 29 8.61 -3.71 -7.85
N CYS A 30 7.97 -4.73 -7.28
CA CYS A 30 7.87 -4.84 -5.83
C CYS A 30 9.12 -5.44 -5.20
N THR A 31 9.65 -4.79 -4.16
CA THR A 31 10.58 -5.37 -3.19
C THR A 31 9.86 -5.70 -1.89
N GLU A 32 10.50 -6.49 -1.02
CA GLU A 32 9.94 -6.81 0.32
C GLU A 32 9.66 -5.52 1.11
N GLU A 33 10.59 -4.55 1.08
CA GLU A 33 10.50 -3.29 1.80
C GLU A 33 9.34 -2.43 1.32
N PHE A 34 9.10 -2.37 0.00
CA PHE A 34 7.97 -1.62 -0.55
C PHE A 34 6.63 -2.29 -0.25
N ALA A 35 6.57 -3.62 -0.29
CA ALA A 35 5.37 -4.34 0.11
C ALA A 35 5.00 -4.03 1.57
N VAL A 36 5.99 -4.06 2.48
CA VAL A 36 5.80 -3.70 3.88
C VAL A 36 5.38 -2.23 4.04
N ALA A 37 5.99 -1.31 3.30
CA ALA A 37 5.62 0.12 3.32
C ALA A 37 4.17 0.36 2.87
N MET A 38 3.64 -0.47 1.98
CA MET A 38 2.23 -0.44 1.57
C MET A 38 1.28 -1.18 2.54
N GLY A 39 1.81 -1.74 3.64
CA GLY A 39 1.04 -2.41 4.67
C GLY A 39 0.81 -3.91 4.45
N PHE A 40 1.53 -4.53 3.51
CA PHE A 40 1.55 -5.99 3.32
C PHE A 40 2.65 -6.62 4.17
N ASP A 41 2.56 -7.93 4.40
CA ASP A 41 3.59 -8.66 5.17
C ASP A 41 4.87 -8.93 4.34
N GLY A 42 4.84 -8.68 3.03
CA GLY A 42 5.94 -8.86 2.09
C GLY A 42 5.43 -8.96 0.65
N ALA A 43 6.33 -9.14 -0.31
CA ALA A 43 5.99 -9.19 -1.73
C ALA A 43 5.02 -10.33 -2.08
N ARG A 44 5.15 -11.48 -1.43
CA ARG A 44 4.22 -12.60 -1.62
C ARG A 44 2.82 -12.27 -1.11
N ASP A 45 2.71 -11.62 0.05
CA ASP A 45 1.42 -11.19 0.61
C ASP A 45 0.78 -10.12 -0.26
N LEU A 46 1.57 -9.18 -0.81
CA LEU A 46 1.08 -8.21 -1.80
C LEU A 46 0.41 -8.92 -2.98
N SER A 47 1.04 -9.95 -3.54
CA SER A 47 0.46 -10.70 -4.65
C SER A 47 -0.83 -11.40 -4.27
N LEU A 48 -0.85 -12.14 -3.16
CA LEU A 48 -2.02 -12.93 -2.76
C LEU A 48 -3.15 -12.07 -2.23
N ARG A 49 -2.84 -11.18 -1.28
CA ARG A 49 -3.82 -10.31 -0.64
C ARG A 49 -4.27 -9.20 -1.58
N GLY A 50 -3.37 -8.66 -2.40
CA GLY A 50 -3.71 -7.68 -3.43
C GLY A 50 -4.74 -8.22 -4.42
N MET A 51 -4.58 -9.47 -4.86
CA MET A 51 -5.58 -10.13 -5.72
C MET A 51 -6.91 -10.40 -4.99
N SER A 52 -6.86 -10.73 -3.70
CA SER A 52 -8.05 -10.88 -2.87
C SER A 52 -8.82 -9.56 -2.72
N ILE A 53 -8.10 -8.46 -2.39
CA ILE A 53 -8.68 -7.11 -2.29
C ILE A 53 -9.29 -6.69 -3.63
N ARG A 54 -8.56 -6.89 -4.74
CA ARG A 54 -9.06 -6.60 -6.08
C ARG A 54 -10.35 -7.36 -6.38
N GLY A 55 -10.41 -8.65 -6.04
CA GLY A 55 -11.61 -9.47 -6.19
C GLY A 55 -12.79 -8.96 -5.37
N ALA A 56 -12.56 -8.56 -4.12
CA ALA A 56 -13.58 -7.97 -3.25
C ALA A 56 -14.11 -6.64 -3.82
N LEU A 57 -13.22 -5.77 -4.33
CA LEU A 57 -13.62 -4.53 -5.01
C LEU A 57 -14.50 -4.81 -6.25
N ALA A 58 -14.13 -5.81 -7.06
CA ALA A 58 -14.90 -6.20 -8.25
C ALA A 58 -16.29 -6.72 -7.89
N ARG A 59 -16.42 -7.43 -6.76
CA ARG A 59 -17.71 -7.96 -6.26
C ARG A 59 -18.44 -6.96 -5.35
N ARG A 60 -17.91 -5.75 -5.14
CA ARG A 60 -18.44 -4.71 -4.25
C ARG A 60 -18.61 -5.17 -2.80
N GLU A 61 -17.74 -6.07 -2.36
CA GLU A 61 -17.71 -6.58 -1.00
C GLU A 61 -17.12 -5.57 -0.02
N ALA A 62 -17.41 -5.75 1.27
CA ALA A 62 -16.82 -4.94 2.33
C ALA A 62 -15.33 -5.29 2.51
N LEU A 63 -14.51 -4.25 2.74
CA LEU A 63 -13.10 -4.38 3.07
C LEU A 63 -12.83 -3.78 4.45
N ASP A 64 -11.85 -4.34 5.15
CA ASP A 64 -11.39 -3.70 6.37
C ASP A 64 -10.60 -2.41 6.08
N PRO A 65 -10.48 -1.49 7.07
CA PRO A 65 -9.78 -0.24 6.86
C PRO A 65 -8.33 -0.40 6.39
N MET A 66 -7.63 -1.47 6.80
CA MET A 66 -6.27 -1.73 6.37
C MET A 66 -6.22 -2.14 4.89
N ASP A 67 -7.18 -2.93 4.42
CA ASP A 67 -7.24 -3.31 3.00
C ASP A 67 -7.63 -2.12 2.11
N TRP A 68 -8.43 -1.18 2.60
CA TRP A 68 -8.62 0.10 1.92
C TRP A 68 -7.34 0.92 1.83
N ALA A 69 -6.54 0.98 2.91
CA ALA A 69 -5.24 1.65 2.91
C ALA A 69 -4.26 0.98 1.95
N ARG A 70 -4.19 -0.35 1.93
CA ARG A 70 -3.38 -1.13 1.00
C ARG A 70 -3.73 -0.86 -0.45
N ALA A 71 -5.01 -0.88 -0.78
CA ALA A 71 -5.48 -0.58 -2.14
C ALA A 71 -5.11 0.84 -2.58
N LEU A 72 -5.28 1.82 -1.70
CA LEU A 72 -4.94 3.20 -1.98
C LEU A 72 -3.45 3.39 -2.18
N LEU A 73 -2.62 2.95 -1.24
CA LEU A 73 -1.15 3.07 -1.30
C LEU A 73 -0.57 2.33 -2.51
N ALA A 74 -1.05 1.12 -2.80
CA ALA A 74 -0.63 0.37 -3.97
C ALA A 74 -0.92 1.14 -5.26
N THR A 75 -2.07 1.79 -5.37
CA THR A 75 -2.45 2.60 -6.54
C THR A 75 -1.62 3.87 -6.65
N GLU A 76 -1.42 4.59 -5.54
CA GLU A 76 -0.59 5.80 -5.49
C GLU A 76 0.84 5.54 -5.95
N LEU A 77 1.47 4.50 -5.41
CA LEU A 77 2.83 4.14 -5.76
C LEU A 77 2.95 3.56 -7.17
N ALA A 78 2.00 2.76 -7.62
CA ALA A 78 2.00 2.24 -8.98
C ALA A 78 1.91 3.36 -10.02
N PHE A 79 1.06 4.36 -9.78
CA PHE A 79 0.89 5.49 -10.68
C PHE A 79 2.05 6.49 -10.61
N ALA A 80 2.42 6.92 -9.40
CA ALA A 80 3.32 8.07 -9.23
C ALA A 80 4.81 7.72 -9.28
N SER A 81 5.20 6.46 -9.01
CA SER A 81 6.61 6.11 -8.90
C SER A 81 7.17 5.61 -10.23
N GLU A 82 8.17 6.33 -10.74
CA GLU A 82 8.98 5.90 -11.88
C GLU A 82 9.98 4.80 -11.50
N VAL A 83 10.35 4.72 -10.22
CA VAL A 83 11.37 3.78 -9.74
C VAL A 83 10.81 2.38 -9.51
N VAL A 84 9.66 2.29 -8.85
CA VAL A 84 9.06 1.00 -8.46
C VAL A 84 7.69 0.76 -9.06
N GLY A 85 6.97 1.81 -9.42
CA GLY A 85 5.65 1.73 -10.05
C GLY A 85 5.73 1.63 -11.58
N SER A 86 4.60 1.83 -12.21
CA SER A 86 4.50 1.91 -13.69
C SER A 86 4.96 3.27 -14.23
N GLY A 87 4.92 4.33 -13.40
CA GLY A 87 5.41 5.65 -13.75
C GLY A 87 4.86 6.15 -15.08
N TYR A 88 5.73 6.57 -15.99
CA TYR A 88 5.34 7.05 -17.32
C TYR A 88 4.68 5.97 -18.20
N GLU A 89 4.90 4.69 -17.91
CA GLU A 89 4.25 3.58 -18.61
C GLU A 89 2.80 3.36 -18.17
N TRP A 90 2.34 4.02 -17.12
CA TRP A 90 0.99 3.87 -16.56
C TRP A 90 -0.10 3.97 -17.61
N SER A 91 -0.08 4.98 -18.43
CA SER A 91 -1.10 5.15 -19.49
C SER A 91 -1.06 4.06 -20.56
N THR A 92 0.11 3.52 -20.84
CA THR A 92 0.32 2.43 -21.82
C THR A 92 -0.18 1.10 -21.25
N THR A 93 0.11 0.80 -19.99
CA THR A 93 -0.22 -0.48 -19.36
C THR A 93 -1.68 -0.55 -18.91
N THR A 94 -2.25 0.59 -18.50
CA THR A 94 -3.60 0.66 -17.92
C THR A 94 -4.65 1.20 -18.87
N GLY A 95 -4.26 1.97 -19.88
CA GLY A 95 -5.17 2.74 -20.74
C GLY A 95 -5.74 4.01 -20.07
N TRP A 96 -5.28 4.36 -18.86
CA TRP A 96 -5.68 5.56 -18.14
C TRP A 96 -4.71 6.71 -18.43
N SER A 97 -5.23 7.86 -18.90
CA SER A 97 -4.40 9.05 -19.01
C SER A 97 -4.01 9.59 -17.62
N ASP A 98 -2.88 10.29 -17.53
CA ASP A 98 -2.41 10.88 -16.28
C ASP A 98 -3.41 11.86 -15.67
N ASP A 99 -4.00 12.73 -16.51
CA ASP A 99 -5.01 13.69 -16.06
C ASP A 99 -6.24 13.01 -15.45
N THR A 100 -6.75 11.97 -16.12
CA THR A 100 -7.90 11.21 -15.62
C THR A 100 -7.53 10.48 -14.34
N THR A 101 -6.37 9.82 -14.33
CA THR A 101 -5.87 9.11 -13.15
C THR A 101 -5.74 10.03 -11.95
N LEU A 102 -5.09 11.19 -12.12
CA LEU A 102 -4.88 12.15 -11.03
C LEU A 102 -6.21 12.66 -10.46
N ARG A 103 -7.17 13.00 -11.34
CA ARG A 103 -8.49 13.47 -10.93
C ARG A 103 -9.25 12.40 -10.14
N VAL A 104 -9.29 11.17 -10.64
CA VAL A 104 -10.02 10.05 -10.03
C VAL A 104 -9.33 9.62 -8.73
N LEU A 105 -8.01 9.54 -8.71
CA LEU A 105 -7.23 9.19 -7.52
C LEU A 105 -7.43 10.23 -6.40
N ARG A 106 -7.39 11.51 -6.73
CA ARG A 106 -7.62 12.58 -5.75
C ARG A 106 -9.02 12.50 -5.15
N SER A 107 -10.02 12.20 -5.96
CA SER A 107 -11.39 11.99 -5.49
C SER A 107 -11.48 10.77 -4.54
N ALA A 108 -10.87 9.65 -4.91
CA ALA A 108 -10.82 8.46 -4.06
C ALA A 108 -10.10 8.73 -2.72
N GLN A 109 -8.97 9.45 -2.75
CA GLN A 109 -8.23 9.85 -1.54
C GLN A 109 -9.10 10.63 -0.57
N LEU A 110 -9.85 11.63 -1.06
CA LEU A 110 -10.72 12.46 -0.23
C LEU A 110 -11.85 11.66 0.44
N LYS A 111 -12.35 10.63 -0.23
CA LYS A 111 -13.39 9.75 0.31
C LYS A 111 -12.84 8.73 1.31
N LEU A 112 -11.65 8.20 1.04
CA LEU A 112 -11.03 7.17 1.87
C LEU A 112 -10.32 7.73 3.11
N ILE A 113 -9.92 9.00 3.12
CA ILE A 113 -9.08 9.58 4.18
C ILE A 113 -9.62 9.34 5.59
N ARG A 114 -10.93 9.43 5.79
CA ARG A 114 -11.55 9.22 7.10
C ARG A 114 -11.45 7.78 7.58
N THR A 115 -11.40 6.82 6.65
CA THR A 115 -11.26 5.39 6.93
C THR A 115 -9.81 5.00 7.19
N VAL A 116 -8.86 5.59 6.44
CA VAL A 116 -7.45 5.20 6.48
C VAL A 116 -6.59 6.03 7.44
N ALA A 117 -6.93 7.31 7.67
CA ALA A 117 -6.14 8.20 8.53
C ALA A 117 -5.91 7.67 9.95
N PRO A 118 -6.86 7.00 10.62
CA PRO A 118 -6.63 6.43 11.94
C PRO A 118 -5.55 5.35 11.99
N LEU A 119 -5.19 4.75 10.83
CA LEU A 119 -4.17 3.71 10.73
C LEU A 119 -2.75 4.28 10.68
N VAL A 120 -2.59 5.50 10.19
CA VAL A 120 -1.28 6.16 10.03
C VAL A 120 -0.57 6.32 11.37
N GLY A 121 -1.29 6.66 12.44
CA GLY A 121 -0.74 6.79 13.80
C GLY A 121 -0.39 5.47 14.49
N ARG A 122 -0.81 4.32 13.94
CA ARG A 122 -0.57 2.98 14.48
C ARG A 122 0.53 2.22 13.76
N GLY A 123 1.17 2.85 12.76
CA GLY A 123 2.15 2.21 11.85
C GLY A 123 1.46 1.21 10.92
N LEU A 124 1.51 1.47 9.63
CA LEU A 124 1.13 0.49 8.62
C LEU A 124 2.13 -0.67 8.69
N GLY A 125 1.74 -1.77 9.34
CA GLY A 125 2.52 -3.02 9.30
C GLY A 125 3.78 -3.09 10.14
N THR A 126 4.08 -2.12 11.02
CA THR A 126 5.18 -2.29 11.97
C THR A 126 4.76 -3.26 13.09
N ARG A 127 4.96 -4.55 12.89
CA ARG A 127 5.47 -5.34 14.01
C ARG A 127 6.86 -4.80 14.28
N HIS A 128 6.93 -3.75 15.08
CA HIS A 128 8.17 -3.27 15.64
C HIS A 128 8.69 -4.38 16.55
N THR A 129 9.57 -5.22 16.06
CA THR A 129 10.53 -5.91 16.92
C THR A 129 11.39 -4.78 17.50
N PRO A 130 11.33 -4.51 18.80
CA PRO A 130 12.07 -3.38 19.35
C PRO A 130 13.56 -3.69 19.22
N HIS A 131 14.22 -3.05 18.26
CA HIS A 131 15.68 -3.02 18.16
C HIS A 131 16.35 -2.47 19.44
N ALA A 132 15.53 -1.89 20.33
CA ALA A 132 15.98 -1.36 21.62
C ALA A 132 16.35 -2.45 22.64
N GLU A 133 15.87 -3.68 22.49
CA GLU A 133 16.21 -4.76 23.43
C GLU A 133 17.54 -5.45 23.11
N VAL A 134 17.95 -5.42 21.84
CA VAL A 134 19.25 -5.99 21.42
C VAL A 134 20.42 -5.13 21.90
N LEU A 135 20.24 -3.82 22.05
CA LEU A 135 21.31 -2.92 22.54
C LEU A 135 21.46 -2.95 24.07
N ARG A 136 20.52 -3.48 24.83
CA ARG A 136 20.63 -3.64 26.28
C ARG A 136 21.19 -4.99 26.73
N ALA A 137 21.26 -5.96 25.84
CA ALA A 137 21.88 -7.27 26.10
C ALA A 137 23.35 -7.35 25.65
N GLY A 138 23.88 -6.30 25.04
CA GLY A 138 25.29 -6.19 24.66
C GLY A 138 26.14 -5.69 25.80
N GLY A 139 26.92 -6.61 26.35
CA GLY A 139 27.76 -6.58 27.50
C GLY A 139 28.62 -5.36 27.78
N ALA A 140 29.04 -5.27 29.02
CA ALA A 140 30.01 -4.31 29.52
C ALA A 140 31.26 -4.20 28.64
N PRO A 141 31.83 -2.98 28.49
CA PRO A 141 33.05 -2.80 27.72
C PRO A 141 34.20 -3.60 28.37
N PRO A 142 35.09 -4.14 27.53
CA PRO A 142 36.26 -4.85 28.07
C PRO A 142 37.15 -3.89 28.88
N PRO A 143 37.84 -4.38 29.94
CA PRO A 143 38.73 -3.54 30.74
C PRO A 143 39.88 -3.02 29.86
N SER A 144 40.22 -1.76 30.06
CA SER A 144 41.36 -1.11 29.41
C SER A 144 42.67 -1.85 29.74
N PRO A 145 43.58 -2.04 28.81
CA PRO A 145 44.88 -2.60 29.09
C PRO A 145 45.68 -1.64 29.99
N ALA A 146 46.22 -2.20 31.07
CA ALA A 146 47.19 -1.49 31.92
C ALA A 146 48.46 -1.30 31.13
N TRP A 147 48.94 -0.06 31.07
CA TRP A 147 50.30 0.34 30.68
C TRP A 147 51.19 0.45 31.93
#